data_4f863888466e30976f8e3674d58204b8
#
_entry.id   4f863888466e30976f8e3674d58204b8
#
_cell.length_a   1.000
_cell.length_b   1.000
_cell.length_c   1.000
_cell.angle_alpha   90.00
_cell.angle_beta   90.00
_cell.angle_gamma   90.00
#
_symmetry.space_group_name_H-M   'P 1'
#
loop_
_entity.id
_entity.type
_entity.pdbx_description
1 polymer ?
#
loop_
_entity_poly.entity_id
_entity_poly.type
_entity_poly.pdbx_seq_one_letter_code
_entity_poly.pdbx_strand_id
1 'polypeptide(L)'
;MHINSKDNPRVKLFRKLLSSKKAREEHGLFAVEGARNCVDTAYEAVCGRIKVHSVFYTQTALTKYKNTLKTDSLFSCTRPEDVFEISDELAKKMTDEGNSQGIYMIVFKVDLPFVAEYIDKNGKYLVLDNLQDPGNLGTLLRTADAVGVSGVVMTCLLY
;
A
#
# COMPACT_ATOMS: atom_id res chain seq x y z
N MET A 1 -3.85 -19.79 -2.93
CA MET A 1 -3.68 -20.19 -4.36
C MET A 1 -2.26 -19.90 -4.79
N HIS A 2 -1.64 -20.73 -5.69
CA HIS A 2 -0.24 -20.56 -6.08
C HIS A 2 -0.10 -19.97 -7.49
N ILE A 3 0.76 -18.96 -7.66
CA ILE A 3 1.03 -18.30 -8.95
C ILE A 3 2.52 -18.36 -9.27
N ASN A 4 2.88 -18.94 -10.44
CA ASN A 4 4.28 -19.10 -10.88
C ASN A 4 4.60 -18.33 -12.17
N SER A 5 3.61 -17.75 -12.83
CA SER A 5 3.82 -17.10 -14.12
C SER A 5 3.76 -15.57 -14.01
N LYS A 6 4.76 -14.92 -14.60
CA LYS A 6 4.75 -13.45 -14.80
C LYS A 6 3.60 -12.99 -15.70
N ASP A 7 3.05 -13.92 -16.49
CA ASP A 7 1.93 -13.64 -17.41
C ASP A 7 0.56 -13.74 -16.76
N ASN A 8 0.50 -14.13 -15.49
CA ASN A 8 -0.73 -14.10 -14.72
C ASN A 8 -1.32 -12.68 -14.71
N PRO A 9 -2.63 -12.52 -15.00
CA PRO A 9 -3.27 -11.21 -15.07
C PRO A 9 -3.09 -10.36 -13.80
N ARG A 10 -3.09 -10.97 -12.62
CA ARG A 10 -2.93 -10.28 -11.34
C ARG A 10 -1.50 -9.76 -11.13
N VAL A 11 -0.50 -10.51 -11.59
CA VAL A 11 0.91 -10.08 -11.58
C VAL A 11 1.13 -8.92 -12.56
N LYS A 12 0.56 -9.03 -13.77
CA LYS A 12 0.59 -7.93 -14.77
C LYS A 12 -0.08 -6.67 -14.24
N LEU A 13 -1.22 -6.82 -13.57
CA LEU A 13 -1.91 -5.70 -12.94
C LEU A 13 -1.02 -5.03 -11.88
N PHE A 14 -0.44 -5.81 -10.95
CA PHE A 14 0.44 -5.27 -9.91
C PHE A 14 1.58 -4.43 -10.52
N ARG A 15 2.30 -4.98 -11.51
CA ARG A 15 3.39 -4.29 -12.19
C ARG A 15 2.93 -3.02 -12.91
N LYS A 16 1.76 -3.08 -13.56
CA LYS A 16 1.16 -1.92 -14.22
C LYS A 16 0.82 -0.81 -13.23
N LEU A 17 0.32 -1.16 -12.04
CA LEU A 17 0.01 -0.20 -10.98
C LEU A 17 1.27 0.46 -10.39
N LEU A 18 2.39 -0.26 -10.31
CA LEU A 18 3.67 0.32 -9.89
C LEU A 18 4.14 1.41 -10.86
N SER A 19 4.14 1.13 -12.14
CA SER A 19 4.78 1.98 -13.16
C SER A 19 3.87 3.08 -13.74
N SER A 20 2.53 2.99 -13.62
CA SER A 20 1.61 3.86 -14.35
C SER A 20 0.59 4.54 -13.44
N LYS A 21 0.69 5.88 -13.32
CA LYS A 21 -0.33 6.72 -12.68
C LYS A 21 -1.69 6.54 -13.35
N LYS A 22 -1.73 6.56 -14.69
CA LYS A 22 -2.97 6.35 -15.47
C LYS A 22 -3.64 5.03 -15.10
N ALA A 23 -2.87 3.94 -14.97
CA ALA A 23 -3.44 2.65 -14.58
C ALA A 23 -4.00 2.68 -13.15
N ARG A 24 -3.35 3.37 -12.22
CA ARG A 24 -3.88 3.52 -10.86
C ARG A 24 -5.21 4.25 -10.84
N GLU A 25 -5.37 5.25 -11.68
CA GLU A 25 -6.61 6.02 -11.79
C GLU A 25 -7.72 5.22 -12.50
N GLU A 26 -7.40 4.59 -13.65
CA GLU A 26 -8.36 3.77 -14.40
C GLU A 26 -8.92 2.60 -13.59
N HIS A 27 -8.09 1.96 -12.77
CA HIS A 27 -8.51 0.81 -11.96
C HIS A 27 -9.01 1.19 -10.56
N GLY A 28 -8.77 2.42 -10.10
CA GLY A 28 -9.03 2.79 -8.71
C GLY A 28 -8.21 1.98 -7.71
N LEU A 29 -7.01 1.55 -8.10
CA LEU A 29 -6.14 0.64 -7.35
C LEU A 29 -4.73 1.21 -7.28
N PHE A 30 -3.97 0.79 -6.26
CA PHE A 30 -2.53 1.03 -6.18
C PHE A 30 -1.79 -0.18 -5.62
N ALA A 31 -0.49 -0.24 -5.85
CA ALA A 31 0.37 -1.31 -5.39
C ALA A 31 1.11 -0.90 -4.11
N VAL A 32 1.21 -1.84 -3.17
CA VAL A 32 1.99 -1.72 -1.94
C VAL A 32 3.03 -2.82 -1.91
N GLU A 33 4.26 -2.48 -1.58
CA GLU A 33 5.40 -3.40 -1.47
C GLU A 33 6.06 -3.29 -0.11
N GLY A 34 6.57 -4.41 0.36
CA GLY A 34 7.40 -4.53 1.55
C GLY A 34 6.65 -4.98 2.79
N ALA A 35 7.37 -5.71 3.66
CA ALA A 35 6.77 -6.37 4.81
C ALA A 35 6.06 -5.41 5.76
N ARG A 36 6.70 -4.29 6.10
CA ARG A 36 6.13 -3.32 7.02
C ARG A 36 4.91 -2.61 6.43
N ASN A 37 5.02 -2.10 5.21
CA ASN A 37 3.92 -1.42 4.54
C ASN A 37 2.70 -2.32 4.38
N CYS A 38 2.92 -3.60 4.01
CA CYS A 38 1.82 -4.55 3.88
C CYS A 38 1.17 -4.89 5.22
N VAL A 39 1.94 -4.95 6.32
CA VAL A 39 1.38 -5.16 7.68
C VAL A 39 0.52 -3.97 8.12
N ASP A 40 1.03 -2.75 7.94
CA ASP A 40 0.28 -1.53 8.29
C ASP A 40 -0.99 -1.45 7.44
N THR A 41 -0.90 -1.74 6.14
CA THR A 41 -2.05 -1.83 5.22
C THR A 41 -3.07 -2.89 5.65
N ALA A 42 -2.60 -4.08 6.03
CA ALA A 42 -3.49 -5.15 6.49
C ALA A 42 -4.21 -4.77 7.79
N TYR A 43 -3.53 -4.11 8.71
CA TYR A 43 -4.14 -3.60 9.94
C TYR A 43 -5.26 -2.60 9.63
N GLU A 44 -5.01 -1.63 8.75
CA GLU A 44 -6.00 -0.64 8.32
C GLU A 44 -7.21 -1.30 7.64
N ALA A 45 -6.98 -2.38 6.88
CA ALA A 45 -8.04 -3.13 6.22
C ALA A 45 -8.89 -3.92 7.21
N VAL A 46 -8.28 -4.58 8.20
CA VAL A 46 -9.01 -5.28 9.28
C VAL A 46 -9.85 -4.30 10.11
N CYS A 47 -9.36 -3.07 10.30
CA CYS A 47 -10.11 -1.99 10.94
C CYS A 47 -11.21 -1.38 10.06
N GLY A 48 -11.37 -1.86 8.81
CA GLY A 48 -12.42 -1.40 7.90
C GLY A 48 -12.18 -0.03 7.26
N ARG A 49 -10.96 0.54 7.41
CA ARG A 49 -10.62 1.87 6.87
C ARG A 49 -10.21 1.85 5.41
N ILE A 50 -9.69 0.72 4.94
CA ILE A 50 -9.30 0.51 3.54
C ILE A 50 -9.77 -0.86 3.06
N LYS A 51 -9.70 -1.11 1.74
CA LYS A 51 -10.02 -2.41 1.15
C LYS A 51 -8.81 -2.95 0.40
N VAL A 52 -8.46 -4.22 0.66
CA VAL A 52 -7.41 -4.93 -0.05
C VAL A 52 -8.04 -5.76 -1.17
N HIS A 53 -7.51 -5.62 -2.39
CA HIS A 53 -7.91 -6.38 -3.56
C HIS A 53 -7.19 -7.73 -3.63
N SER A 54 -5.87 -7.75 -3.40
CA SER A 54 -5.06 -8.98 -3.49
C SER A 54 -3.82 -8.90 -2.61
N VAL A 55 -3.41 -10.05 -2.07
CA VAL A 55 -2.16 -10.24 -1.33
C VAL A 55 -1.28 -11.24 -2.06
N PHE A 56 0.02 -10.95 -2.18
CA PHE A 56 1.03 -11.87 -2.72
C PHE A 56 2.16 -12.01 -1.72
N TYR A 57 2.63 -13.23 -1.53
CA TYR A 57 3.71 -13.51 -0.59
C TYR A 57 4.57 -14.69 -1.06
N THR A 58 5.83 -14.71 -0.62
CA THR A 58 6.70 -15.89 -0.73
C THR A 58 6.84 -16.57 0.62
N GLN A 59 7.09 -17.89 0.64
CA GLN A 59 7.36 -18.62 1.89
C GLN A 59 8.63 -18.12 2.57
N THR A 60 9.64 -17.76 1.76
CA THR A 60 10.88 -17.15 2.25
C THR A 60 10.60 -15.86 3.01
N ALA A 61 9.71 -15.01 2.49
CA ALA A 61 9.33 -13.76 3.14
C ALA A 61 8.58 -14.00 4.45
N LEU A 62 7.63 -14.92 4.50
CA LEU A 62 6.91 -15.28 5.73
C LEU A 62 7.88 -15.74 6.82
N THR A 63 8.85 -16.56 6.47
CA THR A 63 9.87 -17.04 7.40
C THR A 63 10.79 -15.92 7.88
N LYS A 64 11.32 -15.12 6.93
CA LYS A 64 12.27 -14.04 7.21
C LYS A 64 11.66 -12.93 8.07
N TYR A 65 10.41 -12.57 7.81
CA TYR A 65 9.73 -11.46 8.48
C TYR A 65 8.72 -11.92 9.53
N LYS A 66 8.84 -13.15 10.03
CA LYS A 66 7.90 -13.76 10.99
C LYS A 66 7.58 -12.85 12.18
N ASN A 67 8.57 -12.13 12.71
CA ASN A 67 8.39 -11.24 13.86
C ASN A 67 7.71 -9.91 13.50
N THR A 68 7.77 -9.51 12.24
CA THR A 68 7.14 -8.28 11.73
C THR A 68 5.74 -8.57 11.23
N LEU A 69 5.57 -9.70 10.54
CA LEU A 69 4.32 -10.08 9.90
C LEU A 69 3.35 -10.65 10.94
N LYS A 70 2.26 -9.93 11.16
CA LYS A 70 1.07 -10.48 11.81
C LYS A 70 0.30 -11.26 10.74
N THR A 71 0.66 -12.54 10.56
CA THR A 71 0.13 -13.38 9.47
C THR A 71 -1.39 -13.47 9.48
N ASP A 72 -2.01 -13.49 10.66
CA ASP A 72 -3.47 -13.53 10.77
C ASP A 72 -4.13 -12.29 10.15
N SER A 73 -3.61 -11.10 10.44
CA SER A 73 -4.11 -9.86 9.83
C SER A 73 -3.80 -9.80 8.34
N LEU A 74 -2.59 -10.24 7.93
CA LEU A 74 -2.16 -10.26 6.54
C LEU A 74 -3.09 -11.12 5.66
N PHE A 75 -3.55 -12.26 6.16
CA PHE A 75 -4.37 -13.19 5.40
C PHE A 75 -5.87 -12.95 5.56
N SER A 76 -6.30 -12.29 6.64
CA SER A 76 -7.70 -11.94 6.87
C SER A 76 -8.11 -10.57 6.33
N CYS A 77 -7.17 -9.77 5.82
CA CYS A 77 -7.45 -8.44 5.28
C CYS A 77 -8.17 -8.46 3.92
N THR A 78 -8.29 -9.62 3.29
CA THR A 78 -9.02 -9.84 2.03
C THR A 78 -9.61 -11.24 1.99
N ARG A 79 -10.34 -11.59 0.93
CA ARG A 79 -10.92 -12.92 0.76
C ARG A 79 -9.83 -13.97 0.56
N PRO A 80 -9.99 -15.21 1.05
CA PRO A 80 -8.99 -16.28 0.90
C PRO A 80 -8.60 -16.57 -0.56
N GLU A 81 -9.53 -16.41 -1.51
CA GLU A 81 -9.30 -16.59 -2.95
C GLU A 81 -8.44 -15.48 -3.58
N ASP A 82 -8.23 -14.37 -2.88
CA ASP A 82 -7.41 -13.24 -3.32
C ASP A 82 -6.04 -13.21 -2.63
N VAL A 83 -5.68 -14.28 -1.91
CA VAL A 83 -4.37 -14.48 -1.28
C VAL A 83 -3.56 -15.48 -2.11
N PHE A 84 -2.39 -15.05 -2.58
CA PHE A 84 -1.56 -15.78 -3.53
C PHE A 84 -0.15 -16.03 -2.99
N GLU A 85 0.23 -17.29 -2.97
CA GLU A 85 1.63 -17.68 -2.82
C GLU A 85 2.32 -17.56 -4.17
N ILE A 86 3.51 -16.98 -4.20
CA ILE A 86 4.34 -16.81 -5.40
C ILE A 86 5.75 -17.36 -5.16
N SER A 87 6.45 -17.74 -6.23
CA SER A 87 7.85 -18.17 -6.12
C SER A 87 8.77 -16.96 -5.89
N ASP A 88 9.95 -17.21 -5.28
CA ASP A 88 10.96 -16.17 -5.08
C ASP A 88 11.48 -15.59 -6.41
N GLU A 89 11.53 -16.43 -7.48
CA GLU A 89 11.88 -15.95 -8.81
C GLU A 89 10.84 -15.00 -9.39
N LEU A 90 9.55 -15.28 -9.15
CA LEU A 90 8.48 -14.40 -9.59
C LEU A 90 8.49 -13.10 -8.77
N ALA A 91 8.72 -13.18 -7.46
CA ALA A 91 8.82 -12.03 -6.58
C ALA A 91 9.88 -11.02 -7.06
N LYS A 92 11.06 -11.51 -7.47
CA LYS A 92 12.12 -10.65 -8.05
C LYS A 92 11.73 -9.96 -9.35
N LYS A 93 10.71 -10.47 -10.05
CA LYS A 93 10.20 -9.91 -11.31
C LYS A 93 8.97 -9.02 -11.11
N MET A 94 8.41 -8.99 -9.90
CA MET A 94 7.26 -8.12 -9.60
C MET A 94 7.65 -6.66 -9.47
N THR A 95 8.88 -6.37 -9.05
CA THR A 95 9.38 -5.01 -8.88
C THR A 95 10.67 -4.84 -9.68
N ASP A 96 11.00 -3.61 -10.01
CA ASP A 96 12.26 -3.24 -10.67
C ASP A 96 13.39 -3.01 -9.64
N GLU A 97 13.07 -3.00 -8.34
CA GLU A 97 14.05 -2.86 -7.26
C GLU A 97 14.69 -4.21 -6.94
N GLY A 98 16.01 -4.30 -7.05
CA GLY A 98 16.78 -5.54 -6.87
C GLY A 98 16.68 -6.20 -5.47
N ASN A 99 15.97 -5.60 -4.52
CA ASN A 99 15.80 -6.05 -3.14
C ASN A 99 14.34 -6.32 -2.78
N SER A 100 13.63 -7.09 -3.60
CA SER A 100 12.27 -7.52 -3.28
C SER A 100 12.19 -8.17 -1.88
N GLN A 101 11.24 -7.70 -1.07
CA GLN A 101 10.93 -8.31 0.23
C GLN A 101 9.96 -9.50 0.13
N GLY A 102 9.43 -9.81 -1.06
CA GLY A 102 8.57 -10.96 -1.31
C GLY A 102 7.17 -10.85 -0.72
N ILE A 103 6.70 -9.65 -0.38
CA ILE A 103 5.33 -9.38 0.10
C ILE A 103 4.79 -8.16 -0.60
N TYR A 104 3.59 -8.30 -1.15
CA TYR A 104 2.96 -7.28 -1.97
C TYR A 104 1.45 -7.26 -1.79
N MET A 105 0.83 -6.12 -1.99
CA MET A 105 -0.62 -5.96 -2.02
C MET A 105 -1.07 -5.11 -3.20
N ILE A 106 -2.26 -5.38 -3.68
CA ILE A 106 -3.06 -4.45 -4.48
C ILE A 106 -4.17 -3.94 -3.57
N VAL A 107 -4.33 -2.64 -3.50
CA VAL A 107 -5.23 -1.97 -2.57
C VAL A 107 -6.14 -1.02 -3.34
N PHE A 108 -7.41 -0.93 -2.94
CA PHE A 108 -8.31 0.07 -3.49
C PHE A 108 -7.90 1.47 -3.05
N LYS A 109 -7.94 2.43 -3.97
CA LYS A 109 -7.74 3.84 -3.64
C LYS A 109 -8.80 4.28 -2.63
N VAL A 110 -8.35 5.05 -1.66
CA VAL A 110 -9.26 5.72 -0.72
C VAL A 110 -9.45 7.13 -1.25
N ASP A 111 -10.58 7.37 -1.90
CA ASP A 111 -10.99 8.72 -2.27
C ASP A 111 -11.84 9.29 -1.13
N LEU A 112 -11.18 10.03 -0.26
CA LEU A 112 -11.88 10.85 0.73
C LEU A 112 -12.06 12.24 0.13
N PRO A 113 -13.29 12.63 -0.26
CA PRO A 113 -13.52 13.99 -0.71
C PRO A 113 -13.19 14.95 0.44
N PHE A 114 -12.57 16.08 0.10
CA PHE A 114 -12.40 17.14 1.07
C PHE A 114 -13.80 17.66 1.47
N VAL A 115 -14.16 17.45 2.72
CA VAL A 115 -15.44 17.90 3.27
C VAL A 115 -15.14 18.88 4.40
N ALA A 116 -15.54 20.13 4.22
CA ALA A 116 -15.23 21.21 5.17
C ALA A 116 -15.78 20.92 6.59
N GLU A 117 -16.86 20.11 6.67
CA GLU A 117 -17.44 19.69 7.95
C GLU A 117 -16.51 18.78 8.78
N TYR A 118 -15.51 18.16 8.16
CA TYR A 118 -14.52 17.35 8.89
C TYR A 118 -13.40 18.17 9.52
N ILE A 119 -13.38 19.49 9.27
CA ILE A 119 -12.40 20.37 9.88
C ILE A 119 -12.84 20.72 11.30
N ASP A 120 -12.14 20.16 12.28
CA ASP A 120 -12.25 20.62 13.66
C ASP A 120 -11.65 22.04 13.79
N LYS A 121 -12.46 23.01 14.20
CA LYS A 121 -12.03 24.41 14.37
C LYS A 121 -10.92 24.57 15.42
N ASN A 122 -10.79 23.63 16.34
CA ASN A 122 -9.75 23.59 17.36
C ASN A 122 -8.58 22.70 16.96
N GLY A 123 -8.67 22.05 15.80
CA GLY A 123 -7.66 21.15 15.28
C GLY A 123 -6.40 21.87 14.79
N LYS A 124 -5.28 21.16 14.82
CA LYS A 124 -4.01 21.60 14.21
C LYS A 124 -3.88 20.93 12.86
N TYR A 125 -3.62 21.70 11.82
CA TYR A 125 -3.49 21.20 10.46
C TYR A 125 -2.13 21.54 9.87
N LEU A 126 -1.54 20.60 9.15
CA LEU A 126 -0.35 20.81 8.33
C LEU A 126 -0.80 21.07 6.89
N VAL A 127 -0.39 22.21 6.33
CA VAL A 127 -0.63 22.51 4.91
C VAL A 127 0.68 22.32 4.14
N LEU A 128 0.65 21.46 3.14
CA LEU A 128 1.80 21.19 2.25
C LEU A 128 1.46 21.75 0.87
N ASP A 129 2.20 22.77 0.48
CA ASP A 129 2.03 23.40 -0.81
C ASP A 129 3.22 23.05 -1.75
N ASN A 130 2.88 22.57 -2.94
CA ASN A 130 3.86 22.29 -4.01
C ASN A 130 5.04 21.39 -3.58
N LEU A 131 4.78 20.36 -2.78
CA LEU A 131 5.81 19.42 -2.34
C LEU A 131 6.15 18.44 -3.46
N GLN A 132 7.41 18.43 -3.91
CA GLN A 132 7.86 17.69 -5.08
C GLN A 132 8.55 16.35 -4.75
N ASP A 133 9.09 16.20 -3.53
CA ASP A 133 9.85 15.01 -3.16
C ASP A 133 9.00 14.02 -2.33
N PRO A 134 8.78 12.79 -2.82
CA PRO A 134 8.04 11.75 -2.08
C PRO A 134 8.67 11.37 -0.74
N GLY A 135 10.00 11.41 -0.66
CA GLY A 135 10.73 11.10 0.57
C GLY A 135 10.44 12.13 1.68
N ASN A 136 10.44 13.41 1.30
CA ASN A 136 10.07 14.51 2.20
C ASN A 136 8.60 14.41 2.60
N LEU A 137 7.69 14.09 1.66
CA LEU A 137 6.27 13.88 1.97
C LEU A 137 6.09 12.80 3.03
N GLY A 138 6.68 11.62 2.83
CA GLY A 138 6.58 10.53 3.79
C GLY A 138 7.14 10.89 5.18
N THR A 139 8.21 11.70 5.22
CA THR A 139 8.79 12.17 6.49
C THR A 139 7.86 13.15 7.20
N LEU A 140 7.29 14.11 6.46
CA LEU A 140 6.35 15.09 6.99
C LEU A 140 5.07 14.43 7.50
N LEU A 141 4.51 13.47 6.76
CA LEU A 141 3.32 12.73 7.19
C LEU A 141 3.57 11.95 8.49
N ARG A 142 4.70 11.24 8.61
CA ARG A 142 5.06 10.55 9.85
C ARG A 142 5.28 11.51 11.02
N THR A 143 5.89 12.66 10.78
CA THR A 143 6.08 13.68 11.81
C THR A 143 4.74 14.27 12.23
N ALA A 144 3.86 14.59 11.28
CA ALA A 144 2.52 15.11 11.54
C ALA A 144 1.71 14.16 12.42
N ASP A 145 1.73 12.87 12.10
CA ASP A 145 1.08 11.81 12.89
C ASP A 145 1.66 11.75 14.31
N ALA A 146 3.00 11.73 14.44
CA ALA A 146 3.69 11.64 15.73
C ALA A 146 3.42 12.84 16.67
N VAL A 147 3.18 14.04 16.12
CA VAL A 147 2.86 15.24 16.93
C VAL A 147 1.36 15.47 17.07
N GLY A 148 0.54 14.57 16.56
CA GLY A 148 -0.91 14.57 16.73
C GLY A 148 -1.61 15.74 16.02
N VAL A 149 -1.24 16.06 14.76
CA VAL A 149 -2.03 16.99 13.96
C VAL A 149 -3.35 16.33 13.55
N SER A 150 -4.40 17.12 13.49
CA SER A 150 -5.77 16.66 13.18
C SER A 150 -5.93 16.29 11.70
N GLY A 151 -5.07 16.78 10.82
CA GLY A 151 -5.07 16.46 9.40
C GLY A 151 -3.97 17.14 8.62
N VAL A 152 -3.78 16.66 7.40
CA VAL A 152 -2.82 17.24 6.44
C VAL A 152 -3.59 17.64 5.19
N VAL A 153 -3.45 18.88 4.79
CA VAL A 153 -3.99 19.42 3.54
C VAL A 153 -2.85 19.54 2.54
N MET A 154 -3.02 18.94 1.39
CA MET A 154 -2.02 18.99 0.32
C MET A 154 -2.60 19.70 -0.90
N THR A 155 -1.93 20.74 -1.38
CA THR A 155 -2.19 21.31 -2.69
C THR A 155 -1.45 20.47 -3.75
N CYS A 156 -1.39 20.87 -4.97
CA CYS A 156 -0.84 20.14 -6.11
C CYS A 156 0.36 19.22 -5.76
N LEU A 157 0.16 17.92 -5.83
CA LEU A 157 1.25 16.94 -5.85
C LEU A 157 1.64 16.72 -7.32
N LEU A 158 2.84 17.11 -7.68
CA LEU A 158 3.38 16.96 -9.04
C LEU A 158 3.87 15.51 -9.31
N TYR A 159 2.96 14.52 -9.26
CA TYR A 159 3.30 13.15 -9.68
C TYR A 159 2.28 12.61 -10.68
#